data_80c19e1e71f097b52e52efeb373c3bf5
#
_entry.id   80c19e1e71f097b52e52efeb373c3bf5
#
_cell.length_a   1.000
_cell.length_b   1.000
_cell.length_c   1.000
_cell.angle_alpha   90.00
_cell.angle_beta   90.00
_cell.angle_gamma   90.00
#
_symmetry.space_group_name_H-M   'P 1'
#
loop_
_entity.id
_entity.type
_entity.pdbx_description
1 polymer ?
#
loop_
_entity_poly.entity_id
_entity_poly.type
_entity_poly.pdbx_seq_one_letter_code
_entity_poly.pdbx_strand_id
1 'polypeptide(L)'
;MLAGMGHTQPMRTTGRNGDGLVTARVAAVLEAFRPGDDALGVSELARRTGLAKTTVHRLAGHLADTGLLERDGTSVRLGLRLFEIGQLAVRRRGLVEAARPYLADLREATRNTVHLAVLEGTEVVYLDVLRGPDAPDLPSRTGGRFPAHATGVGKAILSCSPDDVVTRVIDAGLPRVSPRTITAPGLLRRQLARIREDGIAFEREESGVGVVCAASPLVDANGLAVAAVSISGWATRMRTERVAPAVRTVALALSRTVSET
;
A
#
# COMPACT_ATOMS: atom_id res chain seq x y z
N MET A 1 -17.15 1.62 -16.00
CA MET A 1 -17.72 2.55 -15.00
C MET A 1 -17.48 1.93 -13.62
N LEU A 2 -16.29 2.15 -13.05
CA LEU A 2 -15.91 1.72 -11.70
C LEU A 2 -15.32 2.94 -10.99
N ALA A 3 -16.22 3.84 -10.57
CA ALA A 3 -15.87 4.97 -9.73
C ALA A 3 -16.12 4.61 -8.27
N GLY A 4 -15.10 4.74 -7.45
CA GLY A 4 -15.18 5.12 -6.05
C GLY A 4 -15.57 4.05 -5.05
N MET A 5 -14.59 3.35 -4.48
CA MET A 5 -14.68 2.85 -3.10
C MET A 5 -13.27 2.67 -2.54
N GLY A 6 -12.63 3.77 -2.20
CA GLY A 6 -11.49 3.83 -1.30
C GLY A 6 -11.91 4.60 -0.06
N HIS A 7 -12.73 4.01 0.81
CA HIS A 7 -13.02 4.58 2.12
C HIS A 7 -11.87 4.22 3.06
N THR A 8 -10.86 5.10 3.12
CA THR A 8 -9.95 5.14 4.26
C THR A 8 -10.77 5.62 5.46
N GLN A 9 -11.08 4.72 6.40
CA GLN A 9 -11.65 5.14 7.68
C GLN A 9 -10.62 6.01 8.41
N PRO A 10 -11.02 7.16 8.97
CA PRO A 10 -10.11 7.97 9.78
C PRO A 10 -9.74 7.21 11.04
N MET A 11 -8.45 7.15 11.32
CA MET A 11 -7.87 6.60 12.55
C MET A 11 -8.52 7.26 13.77
N ARG A 12 -9.25 6.47 14.57
CA ARG A 12 -9.79 6.92 15.87
C ARG A 12 -8.63 7.08 16.84
N THR A 13 -8.10 8.28 16.95
CA THR A 13 -7.15 8.64 18.00
C THR A 13 -7.90 8.96 19.29
N THR A 14 -7.87 8.06 20.25
CA THR A 14 -8.12 8.36 21.66
C THR A 14 -6.85 8.95 22.25
N GLY A 15 -6.71 10.26 22.25
CA GLY A 15 -5.58 10.98 22.81
C GLY A 15 -5.99 12.29 23.46
N ARG A 16 -5.60 12.44 24.69
CA ARG A 16 -5.75 13.61 25.57
C ARG A 16 -5.01 14.83 25.01
N ASN A 17 -5.64 16.00 25.12
CA ASN A 17 -5.16 17.38 24.95
C ASN A 17 -5.33 18.00 23.55
N GLY A 18 -5.62 19.33 23.55
CA GLY A 18 -5.88 20.15 22.36
C GLY A 18 -4.82 20.05 21.25
N ASP A 19 -3.58 19.70 21.57
CA ASP A 19 -2.48 19.53 20.60
C ASP A 19 -2.65 18.28 19.72
N GLY A 20 -3.18 17.18 20.26
CA GLY A 20 -3.52 15.99 19.46
C GLY A 20 -4.61 16.29 18.43
N LEU A 21 -5.49 17.24 18.72
CA LEU A 21 -6.55 17.65 17.80
C LEU A 21 -6.02 18.49 16.63
N VAL A 22 -4.97 19.28 16.83
CA VAL A 22 -4.35 20.09 15.76
C VAL A 22 -3.56 19.22 14.79
N THR A 23 -2.72 18.33 15.29
CA THR A 23 -1.93 17.39 14.46
C THR A 23 -2.82 16.46 13.64
N ALA A 24 -3.90 15.93 14.24
CA ALA A 24 -4.88 15.11 13.52
C ALA A 24 -5.58 15.88 12.40
N ARG A 25 -5.90 17.17 12.63
CA ARG A 25 -6.50 18.04 11.60
C ARG A 25 -5.53 18.35 10.47
N VAL A 26 -4.25 18.58 10.78
CA VAL A 26 -3.18 18.77 9.78
C VAL A 26 -3.06 17.50 8.92
N ALA A 27 -2.97 16.32 9.54
CA ALA A 27 -2.92 15.06 8.82
C ALA A 27 -4.14 14.89 7.90
N ALA A 28 -5.36 15.15 8.42
CA ALA A 28 -6.59 15.06 7.63
C ALA A 28 -6.58 15.99 6.40
N VAL A 29 -6.02 17.20 6.51
CA VAL A 29 -5.90 18.12 5.35
C VAL A 29 -4.93 17.57 4.31
N LEU A 30 -3.79 17.02 4.71
CA LEU A 30 -2.82 16.41 3.78
C LEU A 30 -3.37 15.12 3.15
N GLU A 31 -4.05 14.28 3.92
CA GLU A 31 -4.68 13.05 3.47
C GLU A 31 -5.94 13.26 2.60
N ALA A 32 -6.48 14.48 2.58
CA ALA A 32 -7.62 14.80 1.72
C ALA A 32 -7.28 14.82 0.23
N PHE A 33 -6.00 14.96 -0.14
CA PHE A 33 -5.56 14.88 -1.53
C PHE A 33 -5.60 13.43 -2.05
N ARG A 34 -6.12 13.25 -3.25
CA ARG A 34 -6.28 11.97 -3.93
C ARG A 34 -5.46 11.94 -5.22
N PRO A 35 -5.13 10.75 -5.75
CA PRO A 35 -4.53 10.65 -7.08
C PRO A 35 -5.37 11.38 -8.13
N GLY A 36 -4.70 12.22 -8.92
CA GLY A 36 -5.35 13.05 -9.94
C GLY A 36 -5.81 14.43 -9.46
N ASP A 37 -5.69 14.74 -8.15
CA ASP A 37 -5.91 16.11 -7.68
C ASP A 37 -4.66 16.94 -7.94
N ASP A 38 -4.73 17.90 -8.87
CA ASP A 38 -3.65 18.86 -9.09
C ASP A 38 -3.65 19.94 -8.01
N ALA A 39 -4.83 20.48 -7.68
CA ALA A 39 -5.04 21.46 -6.60
C ALA A 39 -6.46 21.33 -6.03
N LEU A 40 -6.62 21.69 -4.75
CA LEU A 40 -7.90 21.66 -4.06
C LEU A 40 -8.23 23.03 -3.45
N GLY A 41 -9.46 23.49 -3.67
CA GLY A 41 -10.00 24.66 -2.98
C GLY A 41 -10.41 24.37 -1.54
N VAL A 42 -10.43 25.42 -0.69
CA VAL A 42 -10.81 25.30 0.74
C VAL A 42 -12.18 24.64 0.94
N SER A 43 -13.15 24.89 0.07
CA SER A 43 -14.48 24.28 0.18
C SER A 43 -14.46 22.77 -0.04
N GLU A 44 -13.68 22.29 -0.99
CA GLU A 44 -13.51 20.85 -1.26
C GLU A 44 -12.73 20.16 -0.14
N LEU A 45 -11.64 20.78 0.34
CA LEU A 45 -10.91 20.29 1.50
C LEU A 45 -11.82 20.19 2.74
N ALA A 46 -12.66 21.21 3.00
CA ALA A 46 -13.61 21.19 4.11
C ALA A 46 -14.62 20.06 3.96
N ARG A 47 -15.14 19.83 2.76
CA ARG A 47 -16.05 18.72 2.47
C ARG A 47 -15.41 17.33 2.69
N ARG A 48 -14.16 17.15 2.23
CA ARG A 48 -13.43 15.86 2.36
C ARG A 48 -13.01 15.57 3.79
N THR A 49 -12.61 16.61 4.54
CA THR A 49 -12.11 16.45 5.93
C THR A 49 -13.21 16.51 6.98
N GLY A 50 -14.39 17.05 6.65
CA GLY A 50 -15.46 17.35 7.62
C GLY A 50 -15.14 18.53 8.55
N LEU A 51 -14.06 19.27 8.30
CA LEU A 51 -13.66 20.43 9.10
C LEU A 51 -14.38 21.72 8.63
N ALA A 52 -14.58 22.65 9.55
CA ALA A 52 -15.11 23.98 9.20
C ALA A 52 -14.18 24.70 8.20
N LYS A 53 -14.76 25.40 7.21
CA LYS A 53 -14.00 26.14 6.17
C LYS A 53 -12.97 27.09 6.75
N THR A 54 -13.31 27.78 7.84
CA THR A 54 -12.40 28.70 8.55
C THR A 54 -11.18 27.97 9.13
N THR A 55 -11.38 26.76 9.66
CA THR A 55 -10.30 25.92 10.17
C THR A 55 -9.39 25.44 9.02
N VAL A 56 -9.98 24.95 7.93
CA VAL A 56 -9.24 24.51 6.75
C VAL A 56 -8.44 25.68 6.14
N HIS A 57 -9.06 26.84 5.97
CA HIS A 57 -8.39 28.02 5.44
C HIS A 57 -7.15 28.40 6.26
N ARG A 58 -7.27 28.45 7.59
CA ARG A 58 -6.14 28.74 8.47
C ARG A 58 -5.06 27.68 8.42
N LEU A 59 -5.43 26.38 8.44
CA LEU A 59 -4.46 25.29 8.36
C LEU A 59 -3.75 25.25 7.01
N ALA A 60 -4.48 25.43 5.91
CA ALA A 60 -3.90 25.49 4.57
C ALA A 60 -2.92 26.67 4.43
N GLY A 61 -3.24 27.82 5.04
CA GLY A 61 -2.34 28.94 5.12
C GLY A 61 -1.03 28.60 5.83
N HIS A 62 -1.09 28.06 7.06
CA HIS A 62 0.10 27.67 7.82
C HIS A 62 0.90 26.57 7.11
N LEU A 63 0.23 25.60 6.48
CA LEU A 63 0.91 24.55 5.72
C LEU A 63 1.60 25.11 4.46
N ALA A 64 1.01 26.12 3.83
CA ALA A 64 1.66 26.83 2.71
C ALA A 64 2.87 27.64 3.19
N ASP A 65 2.75 28.32 4.32
CA ASP A 65 3.86 29.09 4.90
C ASP A 65 5.06 28.20 5.29
N THR A 66 4.79 26.91 5.61
CA THR A 66 5.84 25.91 5.90
C THR A 66 6.31 25.13 4.67
N GLY A 67 5.71 25.34 3.48
CA GLY A 67 6.03 24.63 2.24
C GLY A 67 5.49 23.21 2.15
N LEU A 68 4.67 22.77 3.11
CA LEU A 68 3.98 21.46 3.04
C LEU A 68 2.81 21.49 2.05
N LEU A 69 2.20 22.67 1.85
CA LEU A 69 1.33 22.96 0.72
C LEU A 69 1.92 24.11 -0.10
N GLU A 70 1.48 24.27 -1.33
CA GLU A 70 1.77 25.40 -2.20
C GLU A 70 0.48 26.07 -2.59
N ARG A 71 0.48 27.43 -2.66
CA ARG A 71 -0.67 28.20 -3.11
C ARG A 71 -0.77 28.12 -4.63
N ASP A 72 -1.98 27.90 -5.12
CA ASP A 72 -2.31 27.89 -6.53
C ASP A 72 -3.60 28.71 -6.73
N GLY A 73 -3.45 30.00 -6.90
CA GLY A 73 -4.57 30.95 -6.90
C GLY A 73 -5.38 30.88 -5.60
N THR A 74 -6.65 30.51 -5.71
CA THR A 74 -7.57 30.29 -4.57
C THR A 74 -7.55 28.87 -4.01
N SER A 75 -6.72 27.99 -4.60
CA SER A 75 -6.55 26.60 -4.23
C SER A 75 -5.18 26.36 -3.61
N VAL A 76 -4.95 25.13 -3.13
CA VAL A 76 -3.66 24.67 -2.65
C VAL A 76 -3.36 23.29 -3.26
N ARG A 77 -2.08 22.99 -3.45
CA ARG A 77 -1.57 21.67 -3.84
C ARG A 77 -0.56 21.17 -2.83
N LEU A 78 -0.21 19.89 -2.92
CA LEU A 78 0.86 19.31 -2.09
C LEU A 78 2.20 19.97 -2.45
N GLY A 79 2.92 20.45 -1.43
CA GLY A 79 4.20 21.12 -1.60
C GLY A 79 5.36 20.16 -1.81
N LEU A 80 6.41 20.61 -2.52
CA LEU A 80 7.62 19.84 -2.78
C LEU A 80 8.29 19.35 -1.49
N ARG A 81 8.16 20.10 -0.40
CA ARG A 81 8.74 19.75 0.91
C ARG A 81 8.25 18.41 1.45
N LEU A 82 7.02 17.96 1.11
CA LEU A 82 6.53 16.63 1.46
C LEU A 82 7.34 15.53 0.78
N PHE A 83 7.71 15.74 -0.49
CA PHE A 83 8.59 14.83 -1.21
C PHE A 83 9.98 14.77 -0.59
N GLU A 84 10.58 15.94 -0.28
CA GLU A 84 11.90 16.03 0.37
C GLU A 84 11.91 15.27 1.69
N ILE A 85 10.92 15.50 2.57
CA ILE A 85 10.79 14.81 3.85
C ILE A 85 10.57 13.30 3.63
N GLY A 86 9.72 12.93 2.67
CA GLY A 86 9.46 11.51 2.35
C GLY A 86 10.72 10.77 1.90
N GLN A 87 11.66 11.45 1.21
CA GLN A 87 12.94 10.88 0.81
C GLN A 87 13.88 10.57 2.01
N LEU A 88 13.63 11.16 3.17
CA LEU A 88 14.41 10.90 4.38
C LEU A 88 13.94 9.64 5.16
N ALA A 89 12.88 8.97 4.72
CA ALA A 89 12.41 7.73 5.33
C ALA A 89 13.36 6.55 5.00
N VAL A 90 14.57 6.60 5.56
CA VAL A 90 15.78 5.86 5.19
C VAL A 90 15.61 4.33 5.19
N ARG A 91 14.91 3.75 6.17
CA ARG A 91 14.77 2.27 6.27
C ARG A 91 14.12 1.61 5.05
N ARG A 92 13.26 2.32 4.35
CA ARG A 92 12.52 1.79 3.18
C ARG A 92 13.19 2.18 1.86
N ARG A 93 14.02 3.20 1.86
CA ARG A 93 14.73 3.68 0.68
C ARG A 93 15.77 2.68 0.19
N GLY A 94 16.61 2.15 1.08
CA GLY A 94 17.61 1.13 0.73
C GLY A 94 16.96 -0.12 0.13
N LEU A 95 15.80 -0.56 0.67
CA LEU A 95 15.05 -1.68 0.12
C LEU A 95 14.53 -1.37 -1.29
N VAL A 96 13.98 -0.18 -1.54
CA VAL A 96 13.48 0.21 -2.87
C VAL A 96 14.63 0.28 -3.86
N GLU A 97 15.75 0.91 -3.50
CA GLU A 97 16.94 1.02 -4.36
C GLU A 97 17.51 -0.37 -4.73
N ALA A 98 17.65 -1.26 -3.75
CA ALA A 98 18.11 -2.64 -3.96
C ALA A 98 17.12 -3.47 -4.80
N ALA A 99 15.81 -3.26 -4.63
CA ALA A 99 14.79 -4.03 -5.33
C ALA A 99 14.60 -3.59 -6.78
N ARG A 100 14.82 -2.32 -7.10
CA ARG A 100 14.45 -1.70 -8.37
C ARG A 100 14.96 -2.44 -9.62
N PRO A 101 16.23 -2.90 -9.73
CA PRO A 101 16.67 -3.68 -10.89
C PRO A 101 15.90 -4.99 -11.05
N TYR A 102 15.67 -5.73 -9.96
CA TYR A 102 14.90 -6.97 -9.98
C TYR A 102 13.44 -6.77 -10.39
N LEU A 103 12.83 -5.68 -9.91
CA LEU A 103 11.45 -5.33 -10.29
C LEU A 103 11.38 -4.97 -11.77
N ALA A 104 12.37 -4.26 -12.29
CA ALA A 104 12.45 -3.92 -13.72
C ALA A 104 12.57 -5.17 -14.59
N ASP A 105 13.46 -6.11 -14.23
CA ASP A 105 13.65 -7.38 -14.93
C ASP A 105 12.36 -8.22 -14.92
N LEU A 106 11.68 -8.34 -13.76
CA LEU A 106 10.39 -9.04 -13.66
C LEU A 106 9.33 -8.40 -14.57
N ARG A 107 9.24 -7.07 -14.57
CA ARG A 107 8.30 -6.34 -15.42
C ARG A 107 8.59 -6.58 -16.90
N GLU A 108 9.85 -6.50 -17.31
CA GLU A 108 10.25 -6.69 -18.71
C GLU A 108 9.96 -8.13 -19.16
N ALA A 109 10.36 -9.12 -18.37
CA ALA A 109 10.16 -10.52 -18.68
C ALA A 109 8.69 -10.96 -18.73
N THR A 110 7.83 -10.35 -17.89
CA THR A 110 6.43 -10.79 -17.76
C THR A 110 5.42 -9.84 -18.38
N ARG A 111 5.82 -8.60 -18.70
CA ARG A 111 4.96 -7.51 -19.19
C ARG A 111 3.77 -7.18 -18.29
N ASN A 112 3.77 -7.70 -17.07
CA ASN A 112 2.75 -7.48 -16.05
C ASN A 112 3.19 -6.42 -15.04
N THR A 113 2.26 -5.95 -14.20
CA THR A 113 2.59 -4.99 -13.14
C THR A 113 3.31 -5.68 -12.00
N VAL A 114 4.43 -5.11 -11.57
CA VAL A 114 5.25 -5.60 -10.47
C VAL A 114 5.12 -4.64 -9.28
N HIS A 115 5.05 -5.20 -8.07
CA HIS A 115 4.91 -4.42 -6.85
C HIS A 115 5.97 -4.81 -5.84
N LEU A 116 6.43 -3.83 -5.08
CA LEU A 116 7.11 -3.99 -3.79
C LEU A 116 6.23 -3.36 -2.71
N ALA A 117 5.91 -4.09 -1.66
CA ALA A 117 5.03 -3.61 -0.61
C ALA A 117 5.51 -4.03 0.78
N VAL A 118 5.11 -3.26 1.78
CA VAL A 118 5.34 -3.54 3.21
C VAL A 118 4.01 -3.53 3.95
N LEU A 119 3.97 -4.14 5.13
CA LEU A 119 2.83 -4.06 6.03
C LEU A 119 2.95 -2.82 6.93
N GLU A 120 1.86 -2.08 7.06
CA GLU A 120 1.72 -0.97 7.98
C GLU A 120 0.35 -1.03 8.65
N GLY A 121 0.32 -1.41 9.92
CA GLY A 121 -0.92 -1.70 10.63
C GLY A 121 -1.63 -2.94 10.07
N THR A 122 -2.80 -2.75 9.48
CA THR A 122 -3.61 -3.82 8.86
C THR A 122 -3.63 -3.77 7.34
N GLU A 123 -2.86 -2.85 6.75
CA GLU A 123 -2.81 -2.61 5.32
C GLU A 123 -1.40 -2.79 4.77
N VAL A 124 -1.29 -3.07 3.49
CA VAL A 124 -0.04 -2.94 2.76
C VAL A 124 0.12 -1.52 2.25
N VAL A 125 1.37 -1.05 2.23
CA VAL A 125 1.78 0.18 1.54
C VAL A 125 2.68 -0.22 0.39
N TYR A 126 2.32 0.19 -0.83
CA TYR A 126 3.15 -0.05 -2.00
C TYR A 126 4.33 0.93 -2.00
N LEU A 127 5.56 0.40 -1.85
CA LEU A 127 6.78 1.19 -1.90
C LEU A 127 7.19 1.52 -3.33
N ASP A 128 6.98 0.58 -4.26
CA ASP A 128 7.19 0.79 -5.69
C ASP A 128 6.18 -0.01 -6.51
N VAL A 129 5.77 0.56 -7.65
CA VAL A 129 4.82 -0.04 -8.58
C VAL A 129 5.30 0.21 -10.01
N LEU A 130 5.78 -0.84 -10.66
CA LEU A 130 6.19 -0.80 -12.07
C LEU A 130 5.07 -1.35 -12.94
N ARG A 131 4.36 -0.45 -13.63
CA ARG A 131 3.23 -0.82 -14.51
C ARG A 131 3.71 -1.65 -15.70
N GLY A 132 3.08 -2.78 -15.90
CA GLY A 132 3.25 -3.58 -17.10
C GLY A 132 2.34 -3.10 -18.22
N PRO A 133 2.81 -3.12 -19.50
CA PRO A 133 2.01 -2.65 -20.63
C PRO A 133 0.76 -3.51 -20.90
N ASP A 134 0.79 -4.77 -20.50
CA ASP A 134 -0.29 -5.73 -20.75
C ASP A 134 -1.16 -5.99 -19.50
N ALA A 135 -0.88 -5.28 -18.40
CA ALA A 135 -1.58 -5.45 -17.12
C ALA A 135 -2.89 -4.66 -17.07
N PRO A 136 -3.85 -5.06 -16.21
CA PRO A 136 -5.03 -4.26 -15.92
C PRO A 136 -4.65 -2.90 -15.31
N ASP A 137 -5.56 -1.93 -15.45
CA ASP A 137 -5.45 -0.69 -14.70
C ASP A 137 -5.80 -0.98 -13.23
N LEU A 138 -4.75 -1.16 -12.43
CA LEU A 138 -4.86 -1.49 -11.01
C LEU A 138 -4.96 -0.20 -10.19
N PRO A 139 -5.75 -0.20 -9.10
CA PRO A 139 -5.80 0.94 -8.18
C PRO A 139 -4.51 1.10 -7.35
N SER A 140 -3.60 0.12 -7.41
CA SER A 140 -2.31 0.20 -6.73
C SER A 140 -1.45 1.34 -7.28
N ARG A 141 -0.77 2.07 -6.42
CA ARG A 141 0.20 3.13 -6.75
C ARG A 141 1.26 3.22 -5.69
N THR A 142 2.41 3.74 -6.02
CA THR A 142 3.45 4.04 -5.02
C THR A 142 2.87 4.97 -3.95
N GLY A 143 3.08 4.62 -2.67
CA GLY A 143 2.46 5.27 -1.51
C GLY A 143 0.98 4.92 -1.29
N GLY A 144 0.35 4.14 -2.17
CA GLY A 144 -1.03 3.68 -1.99
C GLY A 144 -1.14 2.57 -0.95
N ARG A 145 -2.34 2.44 -0.36
CA ARG A 145 -2.67 1.42 0.66
C ARG A 145 -3.75 0.48 0.17
N PHE A 146 -3.71 -0.75 0.68
CA PHE A 146 -4.76 -1.74 0.44
C PHE A 146 -4.86 -2.72 1.61
N PRO A 147 -6.06 -3.27 1.93
CA PRO A 147 -6.21 -4.26 2.99
C PRO A 147 -5.30 -5.47 2.79
N ALA A 148 -4.46 -5.79 3.80
CA ALA A 148 -3.45 -6.84 3.67
C ALA A 148 -4.05 -8.21 3.35
N HIS A 149 -5.18 -8.58 3.96
CA HIS A 149 -5.85 -9.87 3.75
C HIS A 149 -6.37 -10.07 2.33
N ALA A 150 -6.62 -8.98 1.58
CA ALA A 150 -7.20 -9.02 0.25
C ALA A 150 -6.17 -8.96 -0.89
N THR A 151 -4.87 -8.92 -0.59
CA THR A 151 -3.80 -8.80 -1.59
C THR A 151 -2.81 -9.94 -1.52
N GLY A 152 -2.20 -10.29 -2.66
CA GLY A 152 -1.14 -11.29 -2.71
C GLY A 152 0.06 -10.90 -1.84
N VAL A 153 0.55 -9.66 -1.97
CA VAL A 153 1.67 -9.14 -1.15
C VAL A 153 1.34 -9.14 0.34
N GLY A 154 0.11 -8.76 0.71
CA GLY A 154 -0.31 -8.74 2.11
C GLY A 154 -0.39 -10.15 2.70
N LYS A 155 -0.96 -11.12 1.98
CA LYS A 155 -0.99 -12.53 2.42
C LYS A 155 0.43 -13.12 2.49
N ALA A 156 1.31 -12.77 1.56
CA ALA A 156 2.71 -13.19 1.60
C ALA A 156 3.42 -12.64 2.86
N ILE A 157 3.26 -11.36 3.19
CA ILE A 157 3.83 -10.80 4.41
C ILE A 157 3.23 -11.44 5.66
N LEU A 158 1.91 -11.52 5.74
CA LEU A 158 1.21 -12.08 6.89
C LEU A 158 1.58 -13.54 7.16
N SER A 159 1.90 -14.33 6.12
CA SER A 159 2.31 -15.73 6.27
C SER A 159 3.61 -15.90 7.06
N CYS A 160 4.50 -14.91 7.01
CA CYS A 160 5.79 -14.88 7.72
C CYS A 160 5.82 -13.80 8.83
N SER A 161 4.65 -13.33 9.27
CA SER A 161 4.51 -12.41 10.40
C SER A 161 4.24 -13.17 11.71
N PRO A 162 4.54 -12.56 12.88
CA PRO A 162 4.12 -13.08 14.18
C PRO A 162 2.59 -13.20 14.27
N ASP A 163 2.09 -14.13 15.11
CA ASP A 163 0.64 -14.42 15.20
C ASP A 163 -0.19 -13.24 15.74
N ASP A 164 0.39 -12.40 16.60
CA ASP A 164 -0.24 -11.18 17.09
C ASP A 164 -0.49 -10.16 15.97
N VAL A 165 0.39 -10.11 14.96
CA VAL A 165 0.20 -9.27 13.76
C VAL A 165 -0.99 -9.78 12.94
N VAL A 166 -1.04 -11.10 12.71
CA VAL A 166 -2.15 -11.74 11.99
C VAL A 166 -3.47 -11.53 12.74
N THR A 167 -3.44 -11.67 14.05
CA THR A 167 -4.61 -11.48 14.92
C THR A 167 -5.10 -10.04 14.85
N ARG A 168 -4.21 -9.04 14.92
CA ARG A 168 -4.60 -7.62 14.74
C ARG A 168 -5.31 -7.36 13.40
N VAL A 169 -4.83 -7.96 12.31
CA VAL A 169 -5.48 -7.82 11.00
C VAL A 169 -6.89 -8.43 11.01
N ILE A 170 -7.05 -9.59 11.65
CA ILE A 170 -8.33 -10.27 11.76
C ILE A 170 -9.31 -9.48 12.64
N ASP A 171 -8.86 -8.98 13.79
CA ASP A 171 -9.68 -8.26 14.76
C ASP A 171 -10.11 -6.88 14.24
N ALA A 172 -9.31 -6.25 13.38
CA ALA A 172 -9.69 -5.03 12.69
C ALA A 172 -10.82 -5.25 11.65
N GLY A 173 -11.14 -6.50 11.36
CA GLY A 173 -12.12 -6.92 10.37
C GLY A 173 -11.48 -7.24 9.03
N LEU A 174 -12.18 -8.08 8.26
CA LEU A 174 -11.80 -8.49 6.92
C LEU A 174 -12.82 -7.97 5.90
N PRO A 175 -12.78 -6.67 5.56
CA PRO A 175 -13.77 -6.07 4.67
C PRO A 175 -13.73 -6.72 3.29
N ARG A 176 -14.91 -6.89 2.70
CA ARG A 176 -15.07 -7.40 1.34
C ARG A 176 -14.70 -6.33 0.33
N VAL A 177 -13.63 -6.54 -0.41
CA VAL A 177 -13.16 -5.64 -1.48
C VAL A 177 -13.70 -6.09 -2.84
N SER A 178 -13.80 -7.41 -3.03
CA SER A 178 -14.37 -8.04 -4.21
C SER A 178 -15.29 -9.21 -3.80
N PRO A 179 -16.07 -9.78 -4.72
CA PRO A 179 -16.85 -10.97 -4.44
C PRO A 179 -16.04 -12.17 -3.92
N ARG A 180 -14.75 -12.26 -4.30
CA ARG A 180 -13.86 -13.37 -3.92
C ARG A 180 -12.95 -13.07 -2.73
N THR A 181 -13.03 -11.88 -2.13
CA THR A 181 -12.24 -11.55 -0.94
C THR A 181 -12.51 -12.54 0.20
N ILE A 182 -11.44 -13.03 0.80
CA ILE A 182 -11.54 -13.88 1.99
C ILE A 182 -11.94 -13.02 3.18
N THR A 183 -13.11 -13.28 3.73
CA THR A 183 -13.67 -12.58 4.89
C THR A 183 -13.77 -13.46 6.13
N ALA A 184 -13.44 -14.76 6.01
CA ALA A 184 -13.49 -15.71 7.11
C ALA A 184 -12.10 -15.90 7.74
N PRO A 185 -11.92 -15.57 9.05
CA PRO A 185 -10.64 -15.67 9.75
C PRO A 185 -9.96 -17.04 9.62
N GLY A 186 -10.72 -18.12 9.80
CA GLY A 186 -10.18 -19.47 9.71
C GLY A 186 -9.72 -19.85 8.31
N LEU A 187 -10.34 -19.32 7.25
CA LEU A 187 -9.90 -19.54 5.88
C LEU A 187 -8.60 -18.76 5.61
N LEU A 188 -8.52 -17.51 6.08
CA LEU A 188 -7.29 -16.71 5.97
C LEU A 188 -6.13 -17.43 6.65
N ARG A 189 -6.27 -17.86 7.92
CA ARG A 189 -5.21 -18.58 8.66
C ARG A 189 -4.74 -19.83 7.92
N ARG A 190 -5.66 -20.62 7.37
CA ARG A 190 -5.30 -21.82 6.56
C ARG A 190 -4.51 -21.45 5.30
N GLN A 191 -4.89 -20.38 4.62
CA GLN A 191 -4.11 -19.92 3.46
C GLN A 191 -2.72 -19.43 3.87
N LEU A 192 -2.61 -18.66 4.95
CA LEU A 192 -1.32 -18.16 5.42
C LEU A 192 -0.36 -19.31 5.80
N ALA A 193 -0.87 -20.38 6.42
CA ALA A 193 -0.07 -21.57 6.72
C ALA A 193 0.52 -22.21 5.44
N ARG A 194 -0.31 -22.39 4.41
CA ARG A 194 0.15 -22.94 3.11
C ARG A 194 1.17 -22.01 2.43
N ILE A 195 0.92 -20.70 2.45
CA ILE A 195 1.83 -19.71 1.86
C ILE A 195 3.18 -19.77 2.56
N ARG A 196 3.21 -19.93 3.88
CA ARG A 196 4.46 -20.10 4.65
C ARG A 196 5.24 -21.33 4.20
N GLU A 197 4.57 -22.45 3.97
CA GLU A 197 5.17 -23.69 3.49
C GLU A 197 5.68 -23.56 2.05
N ASP A 198 4.87 -22.99 1.17
CA ASP A 198 5.16 -22.90 -0.26
C ASP A 198 6.10 -21.74 -0.62
N GLY A 199 6.18 -20.71 0.24
CA GLY A 199 6.93 -19.47 -0.01
C GLY A 199 6.31 -18.58 -1.08
N ILE A 200 5.05 -18.85 -1.47
CA ILE A 200 4.35 -18.11 -2.53
C ILE A 200 2.86 -17.95 -2.18
N ALA A 201 2.34 -16.75 -2.35
CA ALA A 201 0.93 -16.43 -2.22
C ALA A 201 0.31 -16.25 -3.60
N PHE A 202 -0.82 -16.91 -3.82
CA PHE A 202 -1.68 -16.66 -4.97
C PHE A 202 -2.89 -15.85 -4.53
N GLU A 203 -3.22 -14.82 -5.29
CA GLU A 203 -4.43 -14.03 -5.14
C GLU A 203 -5.24 -14.17 -6.44
N ARG A 204 -6.52 -14.49 -6.29
CA ARG A 204 -7.42 -14.76 -7.42
C ARG A 204 -8.68 -13.93 -7.28
N GLU A 205 -8.63 -12.71 -7.84
CA GLU A 205 -9.75 -11.76 -7.85
C GLU A 205 -10.22 -11.33 -6.43
N GLU A 206 -9.35 -11.43 -5.42
CA GLU A 206 -9.66 -11.04 -4.04
C GLU A 206 -9.55 -9.53 -3.84
N SER A 207 -8.61 -8.88 -4.54
CA SER A 207 -8.39 -7.43 -4.54
C SER A 207 -9.25 -6.69 -5.57
N GLY A 208 -9.71 -7.39 -6.60
CA GLY A 208 -10.54 -6.83 -7.67
C GLY A 208 -10.88 -7.88 -8.71
N VAL A 209 -12.06 -7.74 -9.31
CA VAL A 209 -12.53 -8.65 -10.37
C VAL A 209 -11.59 -8.59 -11.57
N GLY A 210 -11.26 -9.74 -12.13
CA GLY A 210 -10.38 -9.87 -13.30
C GLY A 210 -8.88 -9.76 -13.00
N VAL A 211 -8.48 -9.58 -11.74
CA VAL A 211 -7.08 -9.45 -11.31
C VAL A 211 -6.60 -10.72 -10.63
N VAL A 212 -5.41 -11.17 -11.00
CA VAL A 212 -4.71 -12.25 -10.31
C VAL A 212 -3.27 -11.83 -9.99
N CYS A 213 -2.73 -12.41 -8.92
CA CYS A 213 -1.40 -12.06 -8.44
C CYS A 213 -0.66 -13.30 -7.92
N ALA A 214 0.66 -13.33 -8.15
CA ALA A 214 1.59 -14.20 -7.46
C ALA A 214 2.56 -13.32 -6.65
N ALA A 215 2.73 -13.61 -5.36
CA ALA A 215 3.55 -12.82 -4.45
C ALA A 215 4.41 -13.70 -3.56
N SER A 216 5.61 -13.23 -3.21
CA SER A 216 6.52 -13.93 -2.29
C SER A 216 7.03 -12.96 -1.22
N PRO A 217 7.12 -13.40 0.05
CA PRO A 217 7.65 -12.56 1.11
C PRO A 217 9.17 -12.38 0.98
N LEU A 218 9.64 -11.21 1.35
CA LEU A 218 11.03 -10.95 1.68
C LEU A 218 11.18 -11.12 3.18
N VAL A 219 12.07 -12.00 3.59
CA VAL A 219 12.26 -12.33 5.02
C VAL A 219 13.64 -11.92 5.50
N ASP A 220 13.72 -11.54 6.77
CA ASP A 220 14.97 -11.30 7.45
C ASP A 220 15.67 -12.61 7.90
N ALA A 221 16.80 -12.50 8.60
CA ALA A 221 17.56 -13.64 9.12
C ALA A 221 16.77 -14.51 10.12
N ASN A 222 15.70 -13.97 10.73
CA ASN A 222 14.82 -14.68 11.65
C ASN A 222 13.63 -15.35 10.95
N GLY A 223 13.52 -15.22 9.61
CA GLY A 223 12.41 -15.71 8.84
C GLY A 223 11.15 -14.85 8.94
N LEU A 224 11.24 -13.63 9.48
CA LEU A 224 10.14 -12.70 9.58
C LEU A 224 10.04 -11.84 8.32
N ALA A 225 8.82 -11.64 7.83
CA ALA A 225 8.61 -10.84 6.64
C ALA A 225 8.85 -9.35 6.90
N VAL A 226 9.71 -8.73 6.08
CA VAL A 226 9.98 -7.30 6.07
C VAL A 226 9.28 -6.58 4.92
N ALA A 227 8.98 -7.31 3.83
CA ALA A 227 8.29 -6.82 2.64
C ALA A 227 7.73 -7.99 1.83
N ALA A 228 7.13 -7.71 0.68
CA ALA A 228 6.84 -8.71 -0.36
C ALA A 228 6.97 -8.11 -1.75
N VAL A 229 7.32 -8.96 -2.71
CA VAL A 229 7.30 -8.66 -4.14
C VAL A 229 6.19 -9.45 -4.82
N SER A 230 5.56 -8.89 -5.85
CA SER A 230 4.52 -9.57 -6.61
C SER A 230 4.48 -9.20 -8.09
N ILE A 231 3.85 -10.08 -8.86
CA ILE A 231 3.42 -9.83 -10.23
C ILE A 231 1.91 -9.94 -10.27
N SER A 232 1.25 -8.92 -10.84
CA SER A 232 -0.21 -8.88 -11.02
C SER A 232 -0.58 -8.66 -12.48
N GLY A 233 -1.60 -9.36 -12.94
CA GLY A 233 -2.06 -9.30 -14.31
C GLY A 233 -3.54 -9.69 -14.47
N TRP A 234 -4.01 -9.75 -15.71
CA TRP A 234 -5.36 -10.18 -16.04
C TRP A 234 -5.55 -11.68 -15.76
N ALA A 235 -6.64 -12.04 -15.07
CA ALA A 235 -7.02 -13.44 -14.81
C ALA A 235 -7.18 -14.27 -16.09
N THR A 236 -7.53 -13.62 -17.21
CA THR A 236 -7.72 -14.26 -18.52
C THR A 236 -6.40 -14.48 -19.29
N ARG A 237 -5.30 -13.81 -18.90
CA ARG A 237 -4.02 -13.83 -19.64
C ARG A 237 -2.85 -14.34 -18.82
N MET A 238 -2.78 -13.97 -17.53
CA MET A 238 -1.68 -14.36 -16.64
C MET A 238 -1.97 -15.67 -15.93
N ARG A 239 -1.07 -16.64 -16.10
CA ARG A 239 -1.07 -17.87 -15.28
C ARG A 239 -0.11 -17.66 -14.12
N THR A 240 -0.65 -17.50 -12.92
CA THR A 240 0.11 -17.20 -11.70
C THR A 240 1.19 -18.24 -11.41
N GLU A 241 0.93 -19.52 -11.72
CA GLU A 241 1.85 -20.64 -11.52
C GLU A 241 3.10 -20.55 -12.42
N ARG A 242 2.98 -19.90 -13.58
CA ARG A 242 4.12 -19.72 -14.49
C ARG A 242 5.07 -18.60 -14.04
N VAL A 243 4.55 -17.55 -13.41
CA VAL A 243 5.35 -16.43 -12.94
C VAL A 243 5.86 -16.62 -11.51
N ALA A 244 5.24 -17.52 -10.74
CA ALA A 244 5.59 -17.78 -9.35
C ALA A 244 7.07 -18.13 -9.11
N PRO A 245 7.75 -18.96 -9.92
CA PRO A 245 9.18 -19.23 -9.72
C PRO A 245 10.05 -17.97 -9.83
N ALA A 246 9.78 -17.10 -10.80
CA ALA A 246 10.53 -15.85 -10.97
C ALA A 246 10.32 -14.91 -9.78
N VAL A 247 9.07 -14.74 -9.32
CA VAL A 247 8.74 -13.95 -8.12
C VAL A 247 9.49 -14.47 -6.90
N ARG A 248 9.47 -15.80 -6.69
CA ARG A 248 10.14 -16.44 -5.56
C ARG A 248 11.67 -16.27 -5.63
N THR A 249 12.26 -16.42 -6.80
CA THR A 249 13.70 -16.22 -7.00
C THR A 249 14.13 -14.80 -6.64
N VAL A 250 13.39 -13.80 -7.12
CA VAL A 250 13.64 -12.38 -6.78
C VAL A 250 13.45 -12.13 -5.28
N ALA A 251 12.40 -12.67 -4.68
CA ALA A 251 12.17 -12.51 -3.24
C ALA A 251 13.32 -13.10 -2.41
N LEU A 252 13.83 -14.28 -2.77
CA LEU A 252 14.97 -14.91 -2.11
C LEU A 252 16.28 -14.09 -2.29
N ALA A 253 16.53 -13.54 -3.48
CA ALA A 253 17.69 -12.70 -3.72
C ALA A 253 17.63 -11.43 -2.86
N LEU A 254 16.48 -10.75 -2.84
CA LEU A 254 16.28 -9.53 -2.04
C LEU A 254 16.31 -9.81 -0.53
N SER A 255 15.82 -10.97 -0.06
CA SER A 255 15.90 -11.35 1.36
C SER A 255 17.34 -11.44 1.85
N ARG A 256 18.28 -11.92 1.04
CA ARG A 256 19.71 -11.94 1.38
C ARG A 256 20.26 -10.53 1.54
N THR A 257 19.95 -9.62 0.62
CA THR A 257 20.40 -8.22 0.68
C THR A 257 19.86 -7.50 1.92
N VAL A 258 18.62 -7.79 2.33
CA VAL A 258 18.02 -7.18 3.53
C VAL A 258 18.61 -7.74 4.82
N SER A 259 19.07 -9.00 4.84
CA SER A 259 19.67 -9.63 6.02
C SER A 259 21.11 -9.19 6.27
N GLU A 260 21.76 -8.57 5.29
CA GLU A 260 23.15 -8.07 5.37
C GLU A 260 23.24 -6.60 5.85
N THR A 261 22.10 -5.90 5.97
CA THR A 261 21.97 -4.50 6.37
C THR A 261 21.43 -4.35 7.78
#